data_0743b37eca44fbafe7606f7ca0189a6f
#
_entry.id   0743b37eca44fbafe7606f7ca0189a6f
#
_cell.length_a   1.000
_cell.length_b   1.000
_cell.length_c   1.000
_cell.angle_alpha   90.00
_cell.angle_beta   90.00
_cell.angle_gamma   90.00
#
_symmetry.space_group_name_H-M   'P 1'
#
loop_
_entity.id
_entity.type
_entity.pdbx_description
1 polymer ?
#
loop_
_entity_poly.entity_id
_entity_poly.type
_entity_poly.pdbx_seq_one_letter_code
_entity_poly.pdbx_strand_id
1 'polypeptide(L)'
;MRFDTNRACPHRKGSNAACGHFSMKKLIKNYTTDIPAERTIAEIQTILAQNGARGIAIDYDEAGRIKDLFFKIKLNHKELPFRLPAKAERVYQALWGEKLEWEQTRYGEGWKQQAERIAWRICKTWLEAQITLINLDQAKIEEVFLPYLLMPGNRTLFETMEQNHFLLPETGIRLTRDTCNMTPACKMPGMNGQHFGA
;
A
#
# COMPACT_ATOMS: atom_id res chain seq x y z
N MET A 1 57.30 15.60 -18.60
CA MET A 1 56.70 14.29 -18.51
C MET A 1 55.24 14.43 -18.95
N ARG A 2 54.90 13.96 -20.15
CA ARG A 2 53.54 14.04 -20.72
C ARG A 2 52.79 12.81 -20.29
N PHE A 3 51.59 12.98 -19.72
CA PHE A 3 50.64 11.89 -19.46
C PHE A 3 49.70 11.75 -20.67
N ASP A 4 49.82 10.63 -21.38
CA ASP A 4 48.95 10.27 -22.48
C ASP A 4 47.56 9.85 -21.95
N THR A 5 46.56 10.64 -22.29
CA THR A 5 45.14 10.34 -22.13
C THR A 5 44.62 9.71 -23.43
N ASN A 6 44.73 8.40 -23.60
CA ASN A 6 43.96 7.69 -24.63
C ASN A 6 43.97 6.18 -24.33
N ARG A 7 43.02 5.69 -23.55
CA ARG A 7 42.61 4.28 -23.57
C ARG A 7 41.12 4.24 -23.87
N ALA A 8 40.85 4.00 -25.16
CA ALA A 8 39.53 3.74 -25.68
C ALA A 8 38.95 2.47 -25.05
N CYS A 9 37.75 2.54 -24.56
CA CYS A 9 36.94 1.39 -24.21
C CYS A 9 36.56 0.59 -25.44
N PRO A 10 36.68 -0.75 -25.43
CA PRO A 10 36.26 -1.59 -26.55
C PRO A 10 34.72 -1.61 -26.64
N HIS A 11 34.21 -1.25 -27.81
CA HIS A 11 32.82 -1.40 -28.23
C HIS A 11 32.35 -2.84 -28.06
N ARG A 12 31.42 -3.08 -27.15
CA ARG A 12 30.54 -4.25 -27.15
C ARG A 12 29.25 -3.87 -27.87
N LYS A 13 29.15 -4.26 -29.14
CA LYS A 13 27.91 -4.26 -29.90
C LYS A 13 26.95 -5.31 -29.32
N GLY A 14 25.69 -4.95 -29.09
CA GLY A 14 24.55 -5.85 -29.09
C GLY A 14 23.97 -6.16 -27.72
N SER A 15 22.99 -5.39 -27.31
CA SER A 15 21.63 -5.80 -26.96
C SER A 15 20.91 -4.59 -26.36
N ASN A 16 19.90 -4.09 -27.09
CA ASN A 16 18.95 -3.11 -26.63
C ASN A 16 18.10 -3.73 -25.51
N ALA A 17 18.51 -3.53 -24.28
CA ALA A 17 17.63 -3.53 -23.13
C ALA A 17 18.00 -2.26 -22.37
N ALA A 18 17.37 -1.16 -22.76
CA ALA A 18 17.35 0.06 -21.95
C ALA A 18 16.52 -0.26 -20.70
N CYS A 19 17.09 -1.05 -19.80
CA CYS A 19 16.64 -1.10 -18.42
C CYS A 19 17.08 0.23 -17.80
N GLY A 20 16.19 1.23 -17.89
CA GLY A 20 16.36 2.48 -17.19
C GLY A 20 16.52 2.18 -15.72
N HIS A 21 17.76 2.13 -15.25
CA HIS A 21 18.08 2.08 -13.82
C HIS A 21 17.63 3.41 -13.22
N PHE A 22 16.34 3.48 -12.94
CA PHE A 22 15.72 4.62 -12.28
C PHE A 22 16.31 4.70 -10.88
N SER A 23 17.17 5.69 -10.65
CA SER A 23 17.85 5.86 -9.36
C SER A 23 16.81 6.12 -8.26
N MET A 24 16.37 5.07 -7.60
CA MET A 24 15.37 5.10 -6.50
C MET A 24 15.75 6.11 -5.39
N LYS A 25 17.03 6.36 -5.19
CA LYS A 25 17.52 7.30 -4.14
C LYS A 25 16.98 8.73 -4.30
N LYS A 26 16.74 9.20 -5.54
CA LYS A 26 16.20 10.56 -5.77
C LYS A 26 14.72 10.70 -5.42
N LEU A 27 13.98 9.61 -5.27
CA LEU A 27 12.54 9.62 -4.98
C LEU A 27 12.19 9.38 -3.52
N ILE A 28 13.12 8.85 -2.73
CA ILE A 28 12.86 8.59 -1.31
C ILE A 28 12.96 9.93 -0.56
N LYS A 29 11.82 10.45 -0.13
CA LYS A 29 11.77 11.63 0.73
C LYS A 29 12.44 11.34 2.07
N ASN A 30 13.04 12.37 2.66
CA ASN A 30 13.65 12.31 4.00
C ASN A 30 14.81 11.30 4.15
N TYR A 31 15.48 10.89 3.05
CA TYR A 31 16.53 9.87 3.11
C TYR A 31 17.76 10.30 3.94
N THR A 32 17.95 11.61 4.16
CA THR A 32 19.03 12.20 4.97
C THR A 32 18.56 12.63 6.36
N THR A 33 17.42 12.15 6.84
CA THR A 33 16.88 12.57 8.14
C THR A 33 17.75 12.10 9.29
N ASP A 34 18.09 13.01 10.21
CA ASP A 34 18.78 12.70 11.47
C ASP A 34 17.83 12.62 12.66
N ILE A 35 16.52 12.83 12.42
CA ILE A 35 15.51 12.82 13.47
C ILE A 35 15.30 11.38 13.94
N PRO A 36 15.43 11.09 15.24
CA PRO A 36 15.19 9.78 15.80
C PRO A 36 13.77 9.26 15.49
N ALA A 37 13.65 7.94 15.33
CA ALA A 37 12.35 7.29 15.03
C ALA A 37 11.35 7.55 16.16
N GLU A 38 11.79 7.48 17.41
CA GLU A 38 10.97 7.68 18.63
C GLU A 38 10.34 9.07 18.64
N ARG A 39 11.12 10.11 18.26
CA ARG A 39 10.58 11.48 18.17
C ARG A 39 9.52 11.59 17.09
N THR A 40 9.75 10.99 15.94
CA THR A 40 8.76 10.98 14.85
C THR A 40 7.49 10.25 15.26
N ILE A 41 7.63 9.16 15.99
CA ILE A 41 6.48 8.38 16.50
C ILE A 41 5.70 9.16 17.54
N ALA A 42 6.36 9.88 18.45
CA ALA A 42 5.68 10.78 19.39
C ALA A 42 4.88 11.88 18.65
N GLU A 43 5.43 12.42 17.56
CA GLU A 43 4.72 13.36 16.70
C GLU A 43 3.49 12.69 16.03
N ILE A 44 3.62 11.45 15.54
CA ILE A 44 2.49 10.67 14.98
C ILE A 44 1.41 10.42 16.04
N GLN A 45 1.78 10.04 17.25
CA GLN A 45 0.85 9.84 18.36
C GLN A 45 0.05 11.12 18.67
N THR A 46 0.73 12.25 18.69
CA THR A 46 0.10 13.56 18.90
C THR A 46 -0.93 13.87 17.81
N ILE A 47 -0.55 13.66 16.53
CA ILE A 47 -1.42 13.86 15.39
C ILE A 47 -2.66 12.96 15.48
N LEU A 48 -2.48 11.67 15.77
CA LEU A 48 -3.58 10.71 15.90
C LEU A 48 -4.52 11.07 17.05
N ALA A 49 -3.97 11.43 18.22
CA ALA A 49 -4.76 11.81 19.38
C ALA A 49 -5.62 13.06 19.12
N GLN A 50 -5.07 14.07 18.46
CA GLN A 50 -5.78 15.29 18.06
C GLN A 50 -6.90 15.04 17.05
N ASN A 51 -6.80 13.97 16.26
CA ASN A 51 -7.74 13.61 15.21
C ASN A 51 -8.64 12.41 15.56
N GLY A 52 -8.89 12.18 16.85
CA GLY A 52 -9.95 11.28 17.32
C GLY A 52 -9.53 9.84 17.55
N ALA A 53 -8.24 9.52 17.55
CA ALA A 53 -7.79 8.20 17.99
C ALA A 53 -8.10 7.97 19.48
N ARG A 54 -8.70 6.82 19.80
CA ARG A 54 -9.11 6.42 21.16
C ARG A 54 -8.07 5.59 21.88
N GLY A 55 -7.17 4.96 21.15
CA GLY A 55 -6.09 4.18 21.72
C GLY A 55 -4.95 4.04 20.71
N ILE A 56 -3.73 4.01 21.22
CA ILE A 56 -2.52 3.82 20.44
C ILE A 56 -1.69 2.74 21.12
N ALA A 57 -1.20 1.78 20.36
CA ALA A 57 -0.31 0.72 20.82
C ALA A 57 0.93 0.66 19.92
N ILE A 58 2.07 0.32 20.51
CA ILE A 58 3.34 0.19 19.82
C ILE A 58 3.88 -1.20 20.08
N ASP A 59 4.25 -1.90 19.02
CA ASP A 59 4.97 -3.16 19.11
C ASP A 59 6.46 -2.95 18.84
N TYR A 60 7.28 -3.65 19.61
CA TYR A 60 8.73 -3.63 19.50
C TYR A 60 9.24 -4.96 18.95
N ASP A 61 10.35 -4.91 18.22
CA ASP A 61 11.09 -6.10 17.83
C ASP A 61 11.97 -6.63 18.99
N GLU A 62 12.64 -7.77 18.76
CA GLU A 62 13.54 -8.37 19.77
C GLU A 62 14.74 -7.46 20.12
N ALA A 63 15.08 -6.53 19.25
CA ALA A 63 16.15 -5.54 19.47
C ALA A 63 15.65 -4.26 20.15
N GLY A 64 14.36 -4.21 20.57
CA GLY A 64 13.76 -3.04 21.21
C GLY A 64 13.44 -1.89 20.25
N ARG A 65 13.49 -2.11 18.93
CA ARG A 65 13.13 -1.12 17.92
C ARG A 65 11.64 -1.18 17.63
N ILE A 66 11.06 -0.05 17.26
CA ILE A 66 9.64 0.05 16.99
C ILE A 66 9.32 -0.60 15.63
N LYS A 67 8.55 -1.69 15.70
CA LYS A 67 8.16 -2.50 14.55
C LYS A 67 6.86 -2.00 13.93
N ASP A 68 5.80 -1.94 14.72
CA ASP A 68 4.46 -1.59 14.27
C ASP A 68 3.82 -0.57 15.22
N LEU A 69 2.98 0.32 14.67
CA LEU A 69 2.15 1.23 15.42
C LEU A 69 0.68 0.98 15.06
N PHE A 70 -0.12 0.72 16.06
CA PHE A 70 -1.55 0.50 15.95
C PHE A 70 -2.30 1.65 16.57
N PHE A 71 -3.45 1.97 16.01
CA PHE A 71 -4.35 2.96 16.60
C PHE A 71 -5.80 2.54 16.39
N LYS A 72 -6.69 3.03 17.27
CA LYS A 72 -8.12 2.78 17.21
C LYS A 72 -8.87 4.06 16.98
N ILE A 73 -9.81 4.03 16.04
CA ILE A 73 -10.76 5.13 15.81
C ILE A 73 -12.18 4.60 16.02
N LYS A 74 -13.03 5.42 16.63
CA LYS A 74 -14.45 5.10 16.77
C LYS A 74 -15.20 5.53 15.52
N LEU A 75 -15.73 4.56 14.78
CA LEU A 75 -16.55 4.76 13.59
C LEU A 75 -17.91 4.09 13.79
N ASN A 76 -19.01 4.81 13.57
CA ASN A 76 -20.37 4.25 13.66
C ASN A 76 -20.61 3.41 14.93
N HIS A 77 -20.21 3.91 16.09
CA HIS A 77 -20.31 3.25 17.42
C HIS A 77 -19.40 2.02 17.62
N LYS A 78 -18.54 1.66 16.64
CA LYS A 78 -17.56 0.59 16.76
C LYS A 78 -16.13 1.16 16.81
N GLU A 79 -15.28 0.57 17.61
CA GLU A 79 -13.85 0.86 17.62
C GLU A 79 -13.14 -0.04 16.61
N LEU A 80 -12.55 0.55 15.61
CA LEU A 80 -11.82 -0.17 14.56
C LEU A 80 -10.32 0.04 14.76
N PRO A 81 -9.54 -1.05 14.83
CA PRO A 81 -8.09 -0.99 14.92
C PRO A 81 -7.46 -0.90 13.53
N PHE A 82 -6.43 -0.06 13.42
CA PHE A 82 -5.64 0.14 12.21
C PHE A 82 -4.16 -0.02 12.50
N ARG A 83 -3.38 -0.50 11.52
CA ARG A 83 -1.93 -0.59 11.58
C ARG A 83 -1.31 0.37 10.57
N LEU A 84 -0.38 1.24 11.02
CA LEU A 84 0.31 2.16 10.11
C LEU A 84 1.31 1.42 9.18
N PRO A 85 1.45 1.89 7.91
CA PRO A 85 2.27 1.20 6.90
C PRO A 85 3.77 1.56 6.96
N ALA A 86 4.39 1.62 8.13
CA ALA A 86 5.82 1.92 8.26
C ALA A 86 6.64 0.63 8.10
N LYS A 87 7.21 0.39 6.90
CA LYS A 87 7.99 -0.81 6.58
C LYS A 87 9.47 -0.45 6.42
N ALA A 88 10.22 -0.38 7.54
CA ALA A 88 11.64 -0.04 7.56
C ALA A 88 12.49 -0.99 6.69
N GLU A 89 12.17 -2.30 6.69
CA GLU A 89 12.87 -3.30 5.90
C GLU A 89 12.82 -3.00 4.39
N ARG A 90 11.68 -2.51 3.88
CA ARG A 90 11.55 -2.13 2.46
C ARG A 90 12.43 -0.92 2.12
N VAL A 91 12.56 0.04 3.04
CA VAL A 91 13.46 1.19 2.88
C VAL A 91 14.91 0.73 2.88
N TYR A 92 15.29 -0.17 3.81
CA TYR A 92 16.62 -0.75 3.88
C TYR A 92 16.99 -1.43 2.57
N GLN A 93 16.15 -2.32 2.06
CA GLN A 93 16.37 -3.04 0.81
C GLN A 93 16.50 -2.08 -0.39
N ALA A 94 15.66 -1.06 -0.46
CA ALA A 94 15.69 -0.07 -1.55
C ALA A 94 16.97 0.79 -1.58
N LEU A 95 17.56 1.07 -0.42
CA LEU A 95 18.74 1.94 -0.31
C LEU A 95 20.06 1.18 -0.28
N TRP A 96 20.10 0.02 0.34
CA TRP A 96 21.33 -0.71 0.65
C TRP A 96 21.27 -2.22 0.33
N GLY A 97 20.15 -2.74 -0.18
CA GLY A 97 20.01 -4.17 -0.50
C GLY A 97 21.02 -4.71 -1.51
N GLU A 98 21.51 -3.85 -2.42
CA GLU A 98 22.50 -4.22 -3.44
C GLU A 98 23.96 -4.01 -3.00
N LYS A 99 24.19 -3.62 -1.75
CA LYS A 99 25.53 -3.40 -1.21
C LYS A 99 26.28 -4.71 -0.98
N LEU A 100 27.63 -4.63 -1.05
CA LEU A 100 28.48 -5.79 -0.83
C LEU A 100 28.31 -6.35 0.59
N GLU A 101 28.47 -7.66 0.74
CA GLU A 101 28.27 -8.36 2.02
C GLU A 101 29.14 -7.79 3.14
N TRP A 102 30.40 -7.43 2.86
CA TRP A 102 31.29 -6.84 3.84
C TRP A 102 30.86 -5.42 4.28
N GLU A 103 30.24 -4.63 3.37
CA GLU A 103 29.65 -3.32 3.71
C GLU A 103 28.43 -3.51 4.61
N GLN A 104 27.58 -4.49 4.31
CA GLN A 104 26.42 -4.83 5.12
C GLN A 104 26.83 -5.29 6.52
N THR A 105 27.88 -6.10 6.63
CA THR A 105 28.42 -6.55 7.93
C THR A 105 28.96 -5.37 8.75
N ARG A 106 29.66 -4.43 8.11
CA ARG A 106 30.31 -3.31 8.79
C ARG A 106 29.36 -2.17 9.16
N TYR A 107 28.42 -1.85 8.30
CA TYR A 107 27.55 -0.66 8.41
C TYR A 107 26.08 -1.01 8.57
N GLY A 108 25.70 -2.26 8.48
CA GLY A 108 24.31 -2.69 8.36
C GLY A 108 23.42 -2.25 9.51
N GLU A 109 23.94 -2.23 10.74
CA GLU A 109 23.15 -1.78 11.90
C GLU A 109 22.84 -0.27 11.81
N GLY A 110 23.82 0.56 11.44
CA GLY A 110 23.60 1.99 11.22
C GLY A 110 22.63 2.25 10.06
N TRP A 111 22.69 1.43 9.00
CA TRP A 111 21.77 1.53 7.87
C TRP A 111 20.33 1.10 8.24
N LYS A 112 20.18 0.09 9.09
CA LYS A 112 18.87 -0.32 9.62
C LYS A 112 18.23 0.79 10.44
N GLN A 113 18.99 1.39 11.35
CA GLN A 113 18.52 2.54 12.14
C GLN A 113 18.13 3.72 11.23
N GLN A 114 18.92 4.00 10.19
CA GLN A 114 18.60 5.04 9.24
C GLN A 114 17.35 4.70 8.42
N ALA A 115 17.18 3.45 7.99
CA ALA A 115 15.99 2.98 7.30
C ALA A 115 14.73 3.17 8.16
N GLU A 116 14.82 2.89 9.45
CA GLU A 116 13.74 3.10 10.42
C GLU A 116 13.36 4.57 10.53
N ARG A 117 14.33 5.47 10.71
CA ARG A 117 14.09 6.93 10.75
C ARG A 117 13.37 7.40 9.48
N ILE A 118 13.84 6.96 8.31
CA ILE A 118 13.27 7.31 7.01
C ILE A 118 11.84 6.77 6.91
N ALA A 119 11.60 5.49 7.24
CA ALA A 119 10.29 4.86 7.13
C ALA A 119 9.24 5.58 7.98
N TRP A 120 9.54 5.86 9.24
CA TRP A 120 8.64 6.58 10.14
C TRP A 120 8.41 8.02 9.69
N ARG A 121 9.45 8.69 9.16
CA ARG A 121 9.31 10.06 8.65
C ARG A 121 8.43 10.12 7.40
N ILE A 122 8.55 9.16 6.50
CA ILE A 122 7.65 9.02 5.33
C ILE A 122 6.22 8.74 5.80
N CYS A 123 6.06 7.81 6.74
CA CYS A 123 4.75 7.47 7.31
C CYS A 123 4.08 8.69 7.95
N LYS A 124 4.81 9.49 8.73
CA LYS A 124 4.29 10.75 9.30
C LYS A 124 3.81 11.71 8.21
N THR A 125 4.64 11.96 7.20
CA THR A 125 4.30 12.90 6.12
C THR A 125 3.06 12.42 5.36
N TRP A 126 2.94 11.12 5.13
CA TRP A 126 1.75 10.52 4.52
C TRP A 126 0.52 10.72 5.42
N LEU A 127 0.63 10.45 6.72
CA LEU A 127 -0.45 10.60 7.68
C LEU A 127 -0.96 12.04 7.76
N GLU A 128 -0.05 13.03 7.82
CA GLU A 128 -0.39 14.45 7.82
C GLU A 128 -1.20 14.84 6.58
N ALA A 129 -0.79 14.36 5.41
CA ALA A 129 -1.50 14.60 4.16
C ALA A 129 -2.92 13.99 4.17
N GLN A 130 -3.05 12.74 4.65
CA GLN A 130 -4.35 12.06 4.72
C GLN A 130 -5.31 12.76 5.71
N ILE A 131 -4.81 13.13 6.87
CA ILE A 131 -5.63 13.86 7.87
C ILE A 131 -6.05 15.23 7.33
N THR A 132 -5.17 15.90 6.58
CA THR A 132 -5.54 17.17 5.93
C THR A 132 -6.70 16.98 4.95
N LEU A 133 -6.68 15.93 4.13
CA LEU A 133 -7.79 15.62 3.21
C LEU A 133 -9.09 15.32 3.95
N ILE A 134 -9.01 14.60 5.07
CA ILE A 134 -10.16 14.29 5.91
C ILE A 134 -10.73 15.57 6.54
N ASN A 135 -9.90 16.44 7.08
CA ASN A 135 -10.32 17.69 7.70
C ASN A 135 -10.91 18.70 6.71
N LEU A 136 -10.59 18.56 5.43
CA LEU A 136 -11.17 19.34 4.32
C LEU A 136 -12.40 18.66 3.67
N ASP A 137 -12.92 17.59 4.28
CA ASP A 137 -14.04 16.79 3.75
C ASP A 137 -13.82 16.26 2.31
N GLN A 138 -12.56 16.16 1.87
CA GLN A 138 -12.20 15.61 0.56
C GLN A 138 -12.13 14.08 0.55
N ALA A 139 -11.95 13.47 1.71
CA ALA A 139 -11.93 12.02 1.87
C ALA A 139 -12.51 11.63 3.24
N LYS A 140 -13.12 10.46 3.33
CA LYS A 140 -13.60 9.91 4.61
C LYS A 140 -12.51 9.10 5.29
N ILE A 141 -12.55 9.02 6.61
CA ILE A 141 -11.61 8.22 7.41
C ILE A 141 -11.61 6.75 6.94
N GLU A 142 -12.80 6.20 6.69
CA GLU A 142 -12.96 4.83 6.20
C GLU A 142 -12.30 4.63 4.84
N GLU A 143 -12.46 5.57 3.94
CA GLU A 143 -11.89 5.51 2.59
C GLU A 143 -10.37 5.46 2.61
N VAL A 144 -9.75 6.28 3.45
CA VAL A 144 -8.29 6.38 3.58
C VAL A 144 -7.70 5.19 4.33
N PHE A 145 -8.31 4.79 5.45
CA PHE A 145 -7.69 3.82 6.35
C PHE A 145 -8.20 2.39 6.19
N LEU A 146 -9.24 2.12 5.38
CA LEU A 146 -9.78 0.78 5.17
C LEU A 146 -8.71 -0.27 4.80
N PRO A 147 -7.74 0.00 3.91
CA PRO A 147 -6.70 -0.98 3.58
C PRO A 147 -5.85 -1.39 4.79
N TYR A 148 -5.73 -0.52 5.79
CA TYR A 148 -4.92 -0.68 7.00
C TYR A 148 -5.72 -1.22 8.18
N LEU A 149 -7.01 -1.51 7.99
CA LEU A 149 -7.87 -2.11 9.01
C LEU A 149 -7.30 -3.46 9.45
N LEU A 150 -7.14 -3.64 10.75
CA LEU A 150 -6.61 -4.87 11.32
C LEU A 150 -7.72 -5.93 11.38
N MET A 151 -7.49 -7.04 10.73
CA MET A 151 -8.35 -8.20 10.69
C MET A 151 -7.92 -9.24 11.74
N PRO A 152 -8.79 -10.20 12.13
CA PRO A 152 -8.39 -11.35 12.95
C PRO A 152 -7.17 -12.05 12.35
N GLY A 153 -6.18 -12.38 13.18
CA GLY A 153 -4.93 -12.98 12.73
C GLY A 153 -3.79 -11.97 12.49
N ASN A 154 -3.92 -10.74 13.00
CA ASN A 154 -2.90 -9.67 12.95
C ASN A 154 -2.48 -9.27 11.54
N ARG A 155 -3.38 -9.37 10.58
CA ARG A 155 -3.19 -8.96 9.18
C ARG A 155 -4.05 -7.77 8.85
N THR A 156 -3.59 -6.92 7.94
CA THR A 156 -4.43 -5.84 7.43
C THR A 156 -5.45 -6.37 6.41
N LEU A 157 -6.52 -5.62 6.20
CA LEU A 157 -7.50 -5.96 5.16
C LEU A 157 -6.81 -6.09 3.79
N PHE A 158 -5.90 -5.17 3.46
CA PHE A 158 -5.12 -5.24 2.22
C PHE A 158 -4.34 -6.55 2.10
N GLU A 159 -3.59 -6.95 3.16
CA GLU A 159 -2.82 -8.21 3.17
C GLU A 159 -3.72 -9.44 3.02
N THR A 160 -4.91 -9.38 3.59
CA THR A 160 -5.91 -10.46 3.45
C THR A 160 -6.45 -10.53 2.02
N MET A 161 -6.76 -9.39 1.42
CA MET A 161 -7.22 -9.32 0.02
C MET A 161 -6.13 -9.77 -0.96
N GLU A 162 -4.88 -9.37 -0.72
CA GLU A 162 -3.73 -9.77 -1.55
C GLU A 162 -3.56 -11.30 -1.54
N GLN A 163 -3.67 -11.96 -0.38
CA GLN A 163 -3.61 -13.42 -0.28
C GLN A 163 -4.75 -14.13 -1.01
N ASN A 164 -5.92 -13.50 -1.06
CA ASN A 164 -7.08 -13.99 -1.79
C ASN A 164 -7.11 -13.49 -3.24
N HIS A 165 -5.96 -13.02 -3.77
CA HIS A 165 -5.84 -12.50 -5.14
C HIS A 165 -6.87 -11.42 -5.49
N PHE A 166 -7.28 -10.59 -4.50
CA PHE A 166 -8.31 -9.57 -4.62
C PHE A 166 -9.69 -10.12 -5.05
N LEU A 167 -9.91 -11.43 -4.93
CA LEU A 167 -11.22 -12.01 -5.10
C LEU A 167 -12.09 -11.58 -3.93
N LEU A 168 -13.09 -10.77 -4.20
CA LEU A 168 -14.15 -10.50 -3.24
C LEU A 168 -14.92 -11.82 -3.02
N PRO A 169 -15.29 -12.18 -1.76
CA PRO A 169 -16.20 -13.28 -1.57
C PRO A 169 -17.43 -13.01 -2.44
N GLU A 170 -17.80 -13.95 -3.26
CA GLU A 170 -19.03 -13.86 -4.06
C GLU A 170 -20.17 -13.70 -3.06
N THR A 171 -20.49 -12.48 -2.69
CA THR A 171 -21.75 -12.16 -2.03
C THR A 171 -22.81 -12.52 -3.07
N GLY A 172 -23.55 -13.58 -2.82
CA GLY A 172 -24.48 -14.27 -3.71
C GLY A 172 -25.52 -13.42 -4.44
N ILE A 173 -25.10 -12.40 -5.12
CA ILE A 173 -25.78 -11.84 -6.27
C ILE A 173 -25.41 -12.76 -7.42
N ARG A 174 -25.99 -13.95 -7.43
CA ARG A 174 -26.25 -14.63 -8.68
C ARG A 174 -27.12 -13.67 -9.48
N LEU A 175 -26.51 -12.95 -10.38
CA LEU A 175 -27.21 -12.52 -11.58
C LEU A 175 -27.57 -13.83 -12.26
N THR A 176 -28.76 -14.34 -11.95
CA THR A 176 -29.34 -15.47 -12.65
C THR A 176 -29.39 -15.04 -14.09
N ARG A 177 -28.57 -15.64 -14.94
CA ARG A 177 -28.69 -15.57 -16.39
C ARG A 177 -29.95 -16.32 -16.87
N ASP A 178 -30.98 -16.36 -16.06
CA ASP A 178 -32.20 -17.10 -16.28
C ASP A 178 -33.34 -16.21 -16.77
N THR A 179 -33.06 -15.35 -17.72
CA THR A 179 -34.18 -14.72 -18.46
C THR A 179 -33.85 -14.46 -19.94
N CYS A 180 -33.09 -15.35 -20.56
CA CYS A 180 -33.03 -15.41 -22.02
C CYS A 180 -33.17 -16.85 -22.51
N ASN A 181 -34.03 -17.63 -21.85
CA ASN A 181 -34.62 -18.80 -22.50
C ASN A 181 -35.93 -18.34 -23.19
N MET A 182 -35.74 -17.69 -24.33
CA MET A 182 -36.87 -17.55 -25.29
C MET A 182 -37.27 -18.96 -25.73
N THR A 183 -38.21 -19.53 -25.03
CA THR A 183 -38.97 -20.66 -25.56
C THR A 183 -39.64 -20.24 -26.86
N PRO A 184 -39.45 -21.00 -27.96
CA PRO A 184 -40.14 -20.75 -29.22
C PRO A 184 -41.55 -21.35 -29.15
N ALA A 185 -42.47 -20.70 -28.46
CA ALA A 185 -43.89 -21.13 -28.44
C ALA A 185 -44.81 -19.95 -28.15
N CYS A 186 -44.72 -18.90 -28.93
CA CYS A 186 -45.83 -18.00 -29.13
C CYS A 186 -46.48 -18.34 -30.49
N LYS A 187 -47.26 -19.45 -30.51
CA LYS A 187 -48.24 -19.68 -31.54
C LYS A 187 -49.31 -18.57 -31.42
N MET A 188 -49.40 -17.74 -32.42
CA MET A 188 -50.52 -16.82 -32.62
C MET A 188 -51.82 -17.64 -32.69
N PRO A 189 -52.83 -17.27 -31.93
CA PRO A 189 -54.19 -17.91 -32.16
C PRO A 189 -54.73 -17.49 -33.50
N GLY A 190 -55.24 -18.49 -34.22
CA GLY A 190 -55.67 -18.42 -35.60
C GLY A 190 -56.67 -17.31 -35.88
N MET A 191 -56.45 -16.60 -36.97
CA MET A 191 -57.46 -15.86 -37.69
C MET A 191 -58.30 -16.87 -38.50
N ASN A 192 -59.46 -17.14 -37.98
CA ASN A 192 -60.47 -17.83 -38.73
C ASN A 192 -60.88 -17.00 -39.95
N GLY A 193 -60.61 -17.52 -41.14
CA GLY A 193 -61.17 -17.00 -42.37
C GLY A 193 -62.72 -17.18 -42.37
N GLN A 194 -63.40 -16.07 -42.41
CA GLN A 194 -64.82 -16.07 -42.80
C GLN A 194 -64.93 -15.78 -44.30
N HIS A 195 -65.36 -16.82 -45.02
CA HIS A 195 -65.89 -16.71 -46.36
C HIS A 195 -67.11 -15.79 -46.34
N PHE A 196 -67.11 -14.77 -47.19
CA PHE A 196 -68.36 -14.19 -47.71
C PHE A 196 -68.47 -14.59 -49.19
N GLY A 197 -69.46 -15.46 -49.45
CA GLY A 197 -69.93 -15.70 -50.75
C GLY A 197 -71.19 -14.87 -50.98
N ALA A 198 -71.45 -14.60 -52.23
CA ALA A 198 -72.53 -14.04 -53.00
C ALA A 198 -72.38 -12.66 -53.54
#